data_a89d412c05391e62b30efba8d23472e4
#
_entry.id   a89d412c05391e62b30efba8d23472e4
#
_cell.length_a   1.000
_cell.length_b   1.000
_cell.length_c   1.000
_cell.angle_alpha   90.00
_cell.angle_beta   90.00
_cell.angle_gamma   90.00
#
_symmetry.space_group_name_H-M   'P 1'
#
loop_
_entity.id
_entity.type
_entity.pdbx_description
1 polymer ?
#
loop_
_entity_poly.entity_id
_entity_poly.type
_entity_poly.pdbx_seq_one_letter_code
_entity_poly.pdbx_strand_id
1 'polypeptide(L)'
;MTSDPSNGYSVIEMKKIVLDDILGFSAYEKIREEFRQEIIAKKRNRRVAVGDKVSLVFENRDTVIFQIQEMLRAERIADLDKIREEISVYNELIPNSGELSATMFLEIEDQSHLREDLLKFLGIDEAVSLKVGSHVVPGRFEEGRSKEDKISAVQYVRFPFDSQAQAAFIGGEKAELVVDHPNYQACVTLVPEVQQSLAEDLVT
;
A
#
# COMPACT_ATOMS: atom_id res chain seq x y z
N MET A 1 -21.09 -11.20 42.77
CA MET A 1 -21.09 -11.88 41.48
C MET A 1 -21.34 -10.82 40.40
N THR A 2 -20.29 -10.20 39.92
CA THR A 2 -20.32 -9.21 38.85
C THR A 2 -19.67 -9.87 37.62
N SER A 3 -20.50 -10.22 36.66
CA SER A 3 -20.07 -10.75 35.36
C SER A 3 -19.52 -9.61 34.52
N ASP A 4 -18.24 -9.67 34.25
CA ASP A 4 -17.52 -8.83 33.27
C ASP A 4 -17.86 -9.32 31.84
N PRO A 5 -18.44 -8.49 30.97
CA PRO A 5 -18.59 -8.82 29.57
C PRO A 5 -17.36 -8.32 28.81
N SER A 6 -16.25 -9.04 28.92
CA SER A 6 -15.13 -8.85 27.96
C SER A 6 -15.59 -9.36 26.61
N ASN A 7 -16.11 -8.45 25.82
CA ASN A 7 -16.55 -8.66 24.45
C ASN A 7 -15.30 -8.93 23.59
N GLY A 8 -15.04 -10.20 23.32
CA GLY A 8 -13.95 -10.65 22.48
C GLY A 8 -14.22 -10.30 21.02
N TYR A 9 -13.84 -9.11 20.60
CA TYR A 9 -13.56 -8.88 19.18
C TYR A 9 -12.29 -9.66 18.84
N SER A 10 -12.45 -10.79 18.18
CA SER A 10 -11.38 -11.47 17.50
C SER A 10 -10.79 -10.48 16.49
N VAL A 11 -9.62 -9.96 16.77
CA VAL A 11 -8.83 -9.21 15.80
C VAL A 11 -8.51 -10.19 14.68
N ILE A 12 -9.18 -10.06 13.55
CA ILE A 12 -8.87 -10.84 12.36
C ILE A 12 -7.57 -10.24 11.80
N GLU A 13 -6.44 -10.80 12.23
CA GLU A 13 -5.14 -10.42 11.70
C GLU A 13 -5.09 -10.80 10.23
N MET A 14 -4.80 -9.84 9.34
CA MET A 14 -4.67 -10.12 7.91
C MET A 14 -3.64 -11.25 7.69
N LYS A 15 -4.11 -12.34 7.14
CA LYS A 15 -3.32 -13.57 6.99
C LYS A 15 -2.13 -13.31 6.07
N LYS A 16 -0.92 -13.38 6.61
CA LYS A 16 0.33 -13.31 5.83
C LYS A 16 0.36 -14.42 4.77
N ILE A 17 1.05 -14.15 3.67
CA ILE A 17 1.25 -15.11 2.59
C ILE A 17 2.25 -16.17 3.05
N VAL A 18 1.96 -17.43 2.76
CA VAL A 18 2.82 -18.58 3.00
C VAL A 18 3.13 -19.30 1.69
N LEU A 19 4.07 -20.23 1.72
CA LEU A 19 4.52 -20.95 0.53
C LEU A 19 3.37 -21.64 -0.23
N ASP A 20 2.39 -22.18 0.49
CA ASP A 20 1.23 -22.89 -0.08
C ASP A 20 0.27 -21.94 -0.85
N ASP A 21 0.37 -20.64 -0.64
CA ASP A 21 -0.39 -19.63 -1.40
C ASP A 21 0.25 -19.33 -2.77
N ILE A 22 1.49 -19.77 -2.99
CA ILE A 22 2.26 -19.45 -4.19
C ILE A 22 2.25 -20.62 -5.15
N LEU A 23 1.79 -20.35 -6.36
CA LEU A 23 1.76 -21.35 -7.43
C LEU A 23 3.15 -21.58 -8.02
N GLY A 24 3.50 -22.82 -8.27
CA GLY A 24 4.68 -23.14 -9.06
C GLY A 24 4.58 -22.59 -10.49
N PHE A 25 5.72 -22.31 -11.12
CA PHE A 25 5.82 -21.64 -12.42
C PHE A 25 4.82 -22.17 -13.48
N SER A 26 4.77 -23.48 -13.69
CA SER A 26 3.89 -24.08 -14.71
C SER A 26 2.40 -23.93 -14.41
N ALA A 27 2.02 -23.91 -13.13
CA ALA A 27 0.63 -23.70 -12.72
C ALA A 27 0.25 -22.23 -12.88
N TYR A 28 1.13 -21.33 -12.47
CA TYR A 28 0.92 -19.90 -12.59
C TYR A 28 0.79 -19.44 -14.06
N GLU A 29 1.65 -19.89 -14.96
CA GLU A 29 1.56 -19.55 -16.39
C GLU A 29 0.19 -19.88 -17.01
N LYS A 30 -0.49 -20.91 -16.53
CA LYS A 30 -1.81 -21.30 -17.06
C LYS A 30 -2.92 -20.31 -16.69
N ILE A 31 -2.83 -19.68 -15.52
CA ILE A 31 -3.88 -18.77 -15.02
C ILE A 31 -3.44 -17.30 -15.06
N ARG A 32 -2.18 -17.05 -15.42
CA ARG A 32 -1.54 -15.72 -15.29
C ARG A 32 -2.35 -14.60 -15.94
N GLU A 33 -2.85 -14.80 -17.16
CA GLU A 33 -3.55 -13.74 -17.87
C GLU A 33 -4.89 -13.40 -17.19
N GLU A 34 -5.64 -14.41 -16.78
CA GLU A 34 -6.90 -14.24 -16.04
C GLU A 34 -6.63 -13.54 -14.69
N PHE A 35 -5.70 -14.06 -13.92
CA PHE A 35 -5.31 -13.48 -12.63
C PHE A 35 -4.80 -12.03 -12.78
N ARG A 36 -4.02 -11.75 -13.82
CA ARG A 36 -3.55 -10.40 -14.13
C ARG A 36 -4.71 -9.43 -14.39
N GLN A 37 -5.73 -9.85 -15.14
CA GLN A 37 -6.91 -9.03 -15.44
C GLN A 37 -7.73 -8.75 -14.17
N GLU A 38 -7.88 -9.74 -13.28
CA GLU A 38 -8.53 -9.55 -11.98
C GLU A 38 -7.80 -8.52 -11.12
N ILE A 39 -6.47 -8.62 -11.02
CA ILE A 39 -5.67 -7.66 -10.25
C ILE A 39 -5.68 -6.25 -10.87
N ILE A 40 -5.66 -6.14 -12.20
CA ILE A 40 -5.82 -4.84 -12.87
C ILE A 40 -7.18 -4.23 -12.51
N ALA A 41 -8.25 -5.01 -12.51
CA ALA A 41 -9.57 -4.54 -12.14
C ALA A 41 -9.61 -4.07 -10.67
N LYS A 42 -9.04 -4.86 -9.73
CA LYS A 42 -8.91 -4.48 -8.31
C LYS A 42 -8.10 -3.19 -8.14
N LYS A 43 -6.96 -3.06 -8.82
CA LYS A 43 -6.07 -1.90 -8.70
C LYS A 43 -6.70 -0.59 -9.22
N ARG A 44 -7.74 -0.64 -10.05
CA ARG A 44 -8.47 0.57 -10.47
C ARG A 44 -9.04 1.35 -9.29
N ASN A 45 -9.58 0.65 -8.30
CA ASN A 45 -10.14 1.25 -7.09
C ASN A 45 -9.13 1.34 -5.93
N ARG A 46 -7.84 1.17 -6.24
CA ARG A 46 -6.76 1.19 -5.23
C ARG A 46 -5.61 2.11 -5.64
N ARG A 47 -5.64 2.65 -6.86
CA ARG A 47 -4.65 3.62 -7.33
C ARG A 47 -5.21 5.03 -7.24
N VAL A 48 -4.46 5.91 -6.59
CA VAL A 48 -4.81 7.32 -6.38
C VAL A 48 -3.66 8.20 -6.85
N ALA A 49 -3.91 9.03 -7.85
CA ALA A 49 -2.97 10.07 -8.25
C ALA A 49 -3.18 11.31 -7.38
N VAL A 50 -2.11 11.86 -6.85
CA VAL A 50 -2.10 13.08 -6.03
C VAL A 50 -1.31 14.15 -6.78
N GLY A 51 -2.01 14.91 -7.62
CA GLY A 51 -1.40 15.81 -8.59
C GLY A 51 -0.77 15.04 -9.76
N ASP A 52 0.31 15.60 -10.30
CA ASP A 52 0.97 15.12 -11.53
C ASP A 52 2.27 14.34 -11.27
N LYS A 53 2.78 14.36 -10.04
CA LYS A 53 4.09 13.77 -9.69
C LYS A 53 4.02 12.63 -8.68
N VAL A 54 2.89 12.43 -8.02
CA VAL A 54 2.77 11.42 -6.98
C VAL A 54 1.57 10.53 -7.25
N SER A 55 1.75 9.22 -7.18
CA SER A 55 0.63 8.28 -7.13
C SER A 55 0.86 7.22 -6.06
N LEU A 56 -0.23 6.74 -5.46
CA LEU A 56 -0.22 5.66 -4.49
C LEU A 56 -1.03 4.49 -5.04
N VAL A 57 -0.52 3.28 -4.85
CA VAL A 57 -1.27 2.03 -5.04
C VAL A 57 -1.42 1.38 -3.67
N PHE A 58 -2.64 1.35 -3.14
CA PHE A 58 -2.92 0.68 -1.88
C PHE A 58 -2.84 -0.83 -2.04
N GLU A 59 -2.04 -1.45 -1.20
CA GLU A 59 -1.76 -2.88 -1.25
C GLU A 59 -2.70 -3.65 -0.31
N ASN A 60 -2.97 -4.88 -0.67
CA ASN A 60 -3.60 -5.88 0.18
C ASN A 60 -3.03 -7.26 -0.17
N ARG A 61 -3.53 -8.30 0.48
CA ARG A 61 -3.01 -9.66 0.28
C ARG A 61 -3.02 -10.10 -1.18
N ASP A 62 -4.08 -9.81 -1.94
CA ASP A 62 -4.20 -10.23 -3.34
C ASP A 62 -3.21 -9.51 -4.25
N THR A 63 -3.04 -8.19 -4.06
CA THR A 63 -2.08 -7.40 -4.85
C THR A 63 -0.66 -7.84 -4.56
N VAL A 64 -0.36 -8.25 -3.32
CA VAL A 64 0.97 -8.71 -2.90
C VAL A 64 1.25 -10.14 -3.42
N ILE A 65 0.29 -11.05 -3.37
CA ILE A 65 0.44 -12.40 -4.01
C ILE A 65 0.80 -12.22 -5.50
N PHE A 66 0.09 -11.35 -6.20
CA PHE A 66 0.38 -11.10 -7.62
C PHE A 66 1.80 -10.57 -7.83
N GLN A 67 2.26 -9.65 -6.99
CA GLN A 67 3.63 -9.12 -7.09
C GLN A 67 4.68 -10.21 -6.86
N ILE A 68 4.49 -11.08 -5.85
CA ILE A 68 5.38 -12.23 -5.61
C ILE A 68 5.41 -13.15 -6.84
N GLN A 69 4.24 -13.53 -7.37
CA GLN A 69 4.16 -14.43 -8.54
C GLN A 69 4.86 -13.84 -9.78
N GLU A 70 4.66 -12.55 -10.06
CA GLU A 70 5.31 -11.89 -11.19
C GLU A 70 6.84 -11.75 -10.96
N MET A 71 7.29 -11.49 -9.73
CA MET A 71 8.71 -11.43 -9.38
C MET A 71 9.37 -12.80 -9.58
N LEU A 72 8.81 -13.87 -8.98
CA LEU A 72 9.33 -15.22 -9.12
C LEU A 72 9.40 -15.66 -10.59
N ARG A 73 8.38 -15.26 -11.37
CA ARG A 73 8.33 -15.50 -12.81
C ARG A 73 9.44 -14.77 -13.57
N ALA A 74 9.58 -13.46 -13.33
CA ALA A 74 10.53 -12.60 -14.03
C ALA A 74 11.98 -13.01 -13.76
N GLU A 75 12.29 -13.31 -12.50
CA GLU A 75 13.63 -13.71 -12.05
C GLU A 75 13.87 -15.22 -12.19
N ARG A 76 12.86 -16.00 -12.66
CA ARG A 76 12.92 -17.47 -12.79
C ARG A 76 13.33 -18.18 -11.51
N ILE A 77 12.84 -17.70 -10.37
CA ILE A 77 13.13 -18.26 -9.06
C ILE A 77 12.31 -19.55 -8.88
N ALA A 78 12.99 -20.68 -8.70
CA ALA A 78 12.38 -21.98 -8.43
C ALA A 78 12.88 -22.63 -7.13
N ASP A 79 13.92 -22.06 -6.52
CA ASP A 79 14.47 -22.50 -5.25
C ASP A 79 13.53 -22.13 -4.10
N LEU A 80 13.15 -23.11 -3.27
CA LEU A 80 12.16 -22.93 -2.21
C LEU A 80 12.61 -21.95 -1.12
N ASP A 81 13.90 -21.89 -0.82
CA ASP A 81 14.38 -20.98 0.22
C ASP A 81 14.37 -19.54 -0.27
N LYS A 82 14.74 -19.31 -1.53
CA LYS A 82 14.59 -18.00 -2.17
C LYS A 82 13.13 -17.57 -2.28
N ILE A 83 12.20 -18.49 -2.60
CA ILE A 83 10.77 -18.18 -2.61
C ILE A 83 10.30 -17.75 -1.21
N ARG A 84 10.75 -18.41 -0.13
CA ARG A 84 10.43 -18.00 1.25
C ARG A 84 11.01 -16.63 1.60
N GLU A 85 12.22 -16.32 1.14
CA GLU A 85 12.84 -15.01 1.32
C GLU A 85 11.99 -13.91 0.64
N GLU A 86 11.60 -14.10 -0.62
CA GLU A 86 10.72 -13.17 -1.34
C GLU A 86 9.36 -13.01 -0.63
N ILE A 87 8.73 -14.11 -0.21
CA ILE A 87 7.47 -14.06 0.55
C ILE A 87 7.65 -13.21 1.82
N SER A 88 8.75 -13.39 2.55
CA SER A 88 9.02 -12.63 3.77
C SER A 88 9.13 -11.13 3.49
N VAL A 89 9.88 -10.75 2.45
CA VAL A 89 10.05 -9.34 2.05
C VAL A 89 8.72 -8.73 1.62
N TYR A 90 7.98 -9.38 0.73
CA TYR A 90 6.71 -8.85 0.23
C TYR A 90 5.58 -8.85 1.27
N ASN A 91 5.62 -9.73 2.26
CA ASN A 91 4.67 -9.71 3.37
C ASN A 91 4.69 -8.41 4.18
N GLU A 92 5.80 -7.65 4.12
CA GLU A 92 5.89 -6.33 4.73
C GLU A 92 4.99 -5.30 4.04
N LEU A 93 4.48 -5.58 2.83
CA LEU A 93 3.53 -4.71 2.12
C LEU A 93 2.08 -4.97 2.53
N ILE A 94 1.78 -6.09 3.15
CA ILE A 94 0.42 -6.39 3.63
C ILE A 94 0.13 -5.51 4.85
N PRO A 95 -0.99 -4.75 4.86
CA PRO A 95 -1.33 -3.93 6.00
C PRO A 95 -1.59 -4.80 7.25
N ASN A 96 -1.28 -4.28 8.43
CA ASN A 96 -1.72 -4.88 9.69
C ASN A 96 -3.15 -4.43 10.01
N SER A 97 -3.75 -5.00 11.05
CA SER A 97 -5.07 -4.56 11.51
C SER A 97 -5.09 -3.07 11.84
N GLY A 98 -6.09 -2.35 11.35
CA GLY A 98 -6.29 -0.92 11.61
C GLY A 98 -5.33 0.00 10.83
N GLU A 99 -4.70 -0.48 9.78
CA GLU A 99 -3.88 0.38 8.91
C GLU A 99 -4.15 0.13 7.42
N LEU A 100 -3.84 1.11 6.59
CA LEU A 100 -3.70 0.93 5.14
C LEU A 100 -2.21 0.92 4.79
N SER A 101 -1.85 0.14 3.78
CA SER A 101 -0.49 0.09 3.22
C SER A 101 -0.53 0.46 1.75
N ALA A 102 0.46 1.23 1.29
CA ALA A 102 0.54 1.63 -0.10
C ALA A 102 1.98 1.67 -0.61
N THR A 103 2.13 1.38 -1.88
CA THR A 103 3.33 1.71 -2.66
C THR A 103 3.12 3.08 -3.28
N MET A 104 3.96 4.05 -2.91
CA MET A 104 3.96 5.40 -3.47
C MET A 104 5.02 5.51 -4.57
N PHE A 105 4.66 6.14 -5.66
CA PHE A 105 5.52 6.39 -6.82
C PHE A 105 5.74 7.90 -6.99
N LEU A 106 7.01 8.30 -7.15
CA LEU A 106 7.38 9.61 -7.67
C LEU A 106 7.49 9.49 -9.20
N GLU A 107 6.55 10.08 -9.91
CA GLU A 107 6.44 9.98 -11.36
C GLU A 107 7.26 11.09 -12.03
N ILE A 108 8.43 10.75 -12.51
CA ILE A 108 9.35 11.64 -13.21
C ILE A 108 9.32 11.30 -14.70
N GLU A 109 8.86 12.24 -15.53
CA GLU A 109 8.74 12.04 -16.98
C GLU A 109 10.09 12.13 -17.67
N ASP A 110 10.93 13.09 -17.27
CA ASP A 110 12.25 13.32 -17.90
C ASP A 110 13.33 12.46 -17.22
N GLN A 111 13.71 11.38 -17.88
CA GLN A 111 14.77 10.49 -17.45
C GLN A 111 16.17 11.13 -17.46
N SER A 112 16.37 12.21 -18.23
CA SER A 112 17.68 12.87 -18.37
C SER A 112 18.09 13.62 -17.09
N HIS A 113 17.11 14.05 -16.29
CA HIS A 113 17.32 14.77 -15.04
C HIS A 113 16.74 14.00 -13.81
N LEU A 114 16.50 12.70 -13.97
CA LEU A 114 15.83 11.87 -12.96
C LEU A 114 16.37 12.07 -11.55
N ARG A 115 17.70 12.08 -11.38
CA ARG A 115 18.32 12.23 -10.06
C ARG A 115 18.04 13.61 -9.44
N GLU A 116 18.18 14.67 -10.24
CA GLU A 116 17.98 16.05 -9.79
C GLU A 116 16.51 16.29 -9.42
N ASP A 117 15.59 15.75 -10.23
CA ASP A 117 14.17 15.87 -9.99
C ASP A 117 13.72 15.07 -8.77
N LEU A 118 14.26 13.87 -8.56
CA LEU A 118 14.01 13.09 -7.35
C LEU A 118 14.50 13.82 -6.09
N LEU A 119 15.67 14.46 -6.13
CA LEU A 119 16.21 15.18 -4.98
C LEU A 119 15.32 16.36 -4.53
N LYS A 120 14.47 16.89 -5.40
CA LYS A 120 13.47 17.91 -5.04
C LYS A 120 12.41 17.40 -4.07
N PHE A 121 12.24 16.09 -3.96
CA PHE A 121 11.29 15.40 -3.08
C PHE A 121 11.93 14.88 -1.77
N LEU A 122 13.16 15.25 -1.46
CA LEU A 122 13.75 14.90 -0.15
C LEU A 122 12.88 15.43 0.98
N GLY A 123 12.51 14.55 1.94
CA GLY A 123 11.59 14.87 3.04
C GLY A 123 10.12 14.63 2.72
N ILE A 124 9.77 14.06 1.56
CA ILE A 124 8.38 13.72 1.22
C ILE A 124 7.78 12.68 2.18
N ASP A 125 8.60 11.86 2.78
CA ASP A 125 8.24 10.87 3.80
C ASP A 125 7.64 11.48 5.07
N GLU A 126 7.86 12.77 5.32
CA GLU A 126 7.23 13.53 6.42
C GLU A 126 6.01 14.35 5.96
N ALA A 127 5.73 14.38 4.66
CA ALA A 127 4.79 15.31 4.03
C ALA A 127 3.49 14.67 3.52
N VAL A 128 3.30 13.36 3.72
CA VAL A 128 2.13 12.62 3.21
C VAL A 128 1.18 12.27 4.35
N SER A 129 -0.10 12.55 4.16
CA SER A 129 -1.14 12.21 5.14
C SER A 129 -2.47 11.88 4.46
N LEU A 130 -3.31 11.12 5.17
CA LEU A 130 -4.70 10.89 4.83
C LEU A 130 -5.58 11.65 5.82
N LYS A 131 -6.38 12.61 5.33
CA LYS A 131 -7.36 13.36 6.14
C LYS A 131 -8.72 12.70 6.02
N VAL A 132 -9.39 12.46 7.13
CA VAL A 132 -10.73 11.85 7.19
C VAL A 132 -11.61 12.72 8.06
N GLY A 133 -12.51 13.49 7.48
CA GLY A 133 -13.26 14.51 8.20
C GLY A 133 -12.31 15.48 8.92
N SER A 134 -12.36 15.47 10.27
CA SER A 134 -11.46 16.26 11.13
C SER A 134 -10.18 15.53 11.56
N HIS A 135 -10.04 14.24 11.24
CA HIS A 135 -8.92 13.42 11.65
C HIS A 135 -7.79 13.48 10.61
N VAL A 136 -6.54 13.43 11.10
CA VAL A 136 -5.35 13.36 10.24
C VAL A 136 -4.59 12.10 10.59
N VAL A 137 -4.42 11.23 9.59
CA VAL A 137 -3.64 9.99 9.67
C VAL A 137 -2.33 10.21 8.94
N PRO A 138 -1.21 10.42 9.64
CA PRO A 138 0.09 10.64 8.99
C PRO A 138 0.58 9.36 8.33
N GLY A 139 1.21 9.49 7.17
CA GLY A 139 1.93 8.40 6.52
C GLY A 139 3.21 8.08 7.30
N ARG A 140 3.45 6.78 7.52
CA ARG A 140 4.69 6.25 8.09
C ARG A 140 5.45 5.50 7.01
N PHE A 141 6.62 5.97 6.69
CA PHE A 141 7.44 5.40 5.63
C PHE A 141 8.44 4.38 6.16
N GLU A 142 8.86 3.47 5.30
CA GLU A 142 9.93 2.54 5.60
C GLU A 142 11.27 3.29 5.70
N GLU A 143 12.00 3.05 6.79
CA GLU A 143 13.28 3.72 7.03
C GLU A 143 14.34 3.35 5.98
N GLY A 144 15.22 4.30 5.66
CA GLY A 144 16.40 4.07 4.82
C GLY A 144 16.16 4.19 3.30
N ARG A 145 14.94 4.47 2.85
CA ARG A 145 14.65 4.75 1.41
C ARG A 145 14.92 6.19 1.01
N SER A 146 14.89 7.12 1.97
CA SER A 146 15.35 8.49 1.81
C SER A 146 16.59 8.72 2.67
N LYS A 147 17.66 9.23 2.07
CA LYS A 147 18.90 9.66 2.72
C LYS A 147 19.22 11.06 2.23
N GLU A 148 20.12 11.78 2.93
CA GLU A 148 20.48 13.17 2.64
C GLU A 148 20.81 13.44 1.15
N ASP A 149 21.32 12.44 0.41
CA ASP A 149 21.78 12.56 -0.97
C ASP A 149 21.08 11.61 -1.94
N LYS A 150 20.07 10.85 -1.50
CA LYS A 150 19.39 9.84 -2.32
C LYS A 150 17.96 9.59 -1.86
N ILE A 151 17.04 9.57 -2.81
CA ILE A 151 15.64 9.18 -2.62
C ILE A 151 15.24 8.16 -3.68
N SER A 152 14.49 7.14 -3.29
CA SER A 152 13.91 6.17 -4.22
C SER A 152 12.65 6.75 -4.88
N ALA A 153 12.46 6.51 -6.18
CA ALA A 153 11.21 6.81 -6.86
C ALA A 153 10.04 5.94 -6.39
N VAL A 154 10.32 4.85 -5.67
CA VAL A 154 9.34 3.96 -5.08
C VAL A 154 9.53 3.95 -3.57
N GLN A 155 8.47 4.32 -2.86
CA GLN A 155 8.41 4.40 -1.40
C GLN A 155 7.30 3.48 -0.88
N TYR A 156 7.45 2.96 0.33
CA TYR A 156 6.39 2.21 1.01
C TYR A 156 5.89 3.03 2.19
N VAL A 157 4.57 3.20 2.26
CA VAL A 157 3.92 4.03 3.27
C VAL A 157 2.77 3.27 3.92
N ARG A 158 2.64 3.43 5.24
CA ARG A 158 1.54 2.90 6.05
C ARG A 158 0.78 4.06 6.67
N PHE A 159 -0.54 3.92 6.74
CA PHE A 159 -1.43 4.87 7.37
C PHE A 159 -2.10 4.17 8.56
N PRO A 160 -1.53 4.27 9.77
CA PRO A 160 -2.10 3.68 10.98
C PRO A 160 -3.25 4.54 11.48
N PHE A 161 -4.46 3.98 11.50
CA PHE A 161 -5.65 4.65 12.00
C PHE A 161 -5.78 4.46 13.52
N ASP A 162 -6.19 5.52 14.21
CA ASP A 162 -6.84 5.34 15.49
C ASP A 162 -8.31 4.91 15.31
N SER A 163 -8.96 4.50 16.37
CA SER A 163 -10.33 3.98 16.31
C SER A 163 -11.36 5.00 15.82
N GLN A 164 -11.13 6.29 16.04
CA GLN A 164 -12.05 7.36 15.63
C GLN A 164 -11.90 7.65 14.12
N ALA A 165 -10.67 7.83 13.66
CA ALA A 165 -10.37 8.00 12.23
C ALA A 165 -10.82 6.77 11.43
N GLN A 166 -10.60 5.56 11.95
CA GLN A 166 -11.05 4.31 11.30
C GLN A 166 -12.58 4.28 11.17
N ALA A 167 -13.31 4.57 12.25
CA ALA A 167 -14.77 4.60 12.23
C ALA A 167 -15.30 5.67 11.25
N ALA A 168 -14.70 6.86 11.22
CA ALA A 168 -15.04 7.93 10.30
C ALA A 168 -14.79 7.52 8.82
N PHE A 169 -13.65 6.87 8.54
CA PHE A 169 -13.31 6.39 7.21
C PHE A 169 -14.26 5.32 6.70
N ILE A 170 -14.55 4.31 7.54
CA ILE A 170 -15.50 3.23 7.25
C ILE A 170 -16.93 3.80 7.13
N GLY A 171 -17.26 4.80 7.95
CA GLY A 171 -18.54 5.52 7.90
C GLY A 171 -18.74 6.38 6.65
N GLY A 172 -17.75 6.50 5.79
CA GLY A 172 -17.82 7.25 4.54
C GLY A 172 -17.65 8.76 4.71
N GLU A 173 -17.05 9.23 5.82
CA GLU A 173 -16.67 10.63 5.92
C GLU A 173 -15.69 10.99 4.81
N LYS A 174 -15.73 12.24 4.35
CA LYS A 174 -14.82 12.72 3.28
C LYS A 174 -13.38 12.41 3.62
N ALA A 175 -12.71 11.65 2.75
CA ALA A 175 -11.31 11.31 2.87
C ALA A 175 -10.48 11.96 1.76
N GLU A 176 -9.34 12.53 2.13
CA GLU A 176 -8.44 13.26 1.22
C GLU A 176 -7.00 12.80 1.43
N LEU A 177 -6.35 12.39 0.35
CA LEU A 177 -4.92 12.13 0.36
C LEU A 177 -4.18 13.44 0.07
N VAL A 178 -3.25 13.80 0.94
CA VAL A 178 -2.56 15.10 0.95
C VAL A 178 -1.06 14.89 0.91
N VAL A 179 -0.39 15.62 0.03
CA VAL A 179 1.05 15.80 0.02
C VAL A 179 1.30 17.30 0.27
N ASP A 180 1.95 17.62 1.39
CA ASP A 180 2.27 19.00 1.80
C ASP A 180 3.78 19.17 1.95
N HIS A 181 4.48 18.98 0.83
CA HIS A 181 5.94 19.11 0.76
C HIS A 181 6.33 20.50 0.25
N PRO A 182 7.44 21.13 0.73
CA PRO A 182 7.85 22.47 0.32
C PRO A 182 7.95 22.70 -1.19
N ASN A 183 8.36 21.65 -1.93
CA ASN A 183 8.51 21.71 -3.38
C ASN A 183 7.34 21.08 -4.14
N TYR A 184 6.35 20.49 -3.45
CA TYR A 184 5.21 19.85 -4.09
C TYR A 184 4.00 19.76 -3.16
N GLN A 185 2.96 20.48 -3.49
CA GLN A 185 1.71 20.51 -2.74
C GLN A 185 0.56 20.02 -3.62
N ALA A 186 -0.10 18.97 -3.18
CA ALA A 186 -1.24 18.40 -3.88
C ALA A 186 -2.20 17.72 -2.90
N CYS A 187 -3.47 17.72 -3.26
CA CYS A 187 -4.53 17.09 -2.50
C CYS A 187 -5.54 16.46 -3.46
N VAL A 188 -6.06 15.30 -3.12
CA VAL A 188 -7.12 14.63 -3.88
C VAL A 188 -8.14 14.01 -2.93
N THR A 189 -9.42 14.28 -3.16
CA THR A 189 -10.52 13.59 -2.46
C THR A 189 -10.65 12.18 -3.02
N LEU A 190 -10.70 11.19 -2.14
CA LEU A 190 -10.97 9.81 -2.54
C LEU A 190 -12.40 9.69 -3.07
N VAL A 191 -12.56 9.11 -4.26
CA VAL A 191 -13.90 8.79 -4.78
C VAL A 191 -14.53 7.64 -3.97
N PRO A 192 -15.85 7.55 -3.87
CA PRO A 192 -16.54 6.58 -3.02
C PRO A 192 -16.10 5.13 -3.27
N GLU A 193 -15.87 4.75 -4.52
CA GLU A 193 -15.48 3.39 -4.91
C GLU A 193 -14.08 3.04 -4.38
N VAL A 194 -13.16 4.01 -4.38
CA VAL A 194 -11.82 3.85 -3.80
C VAL A 194 -11.93 3.75 -2.28
N GLN A 195 -12.63 4.68 -1.64
CA GLN A 195 -12.78 4.67 -0.18
C GLN A 195 -13.45 3.38 0.31
N GLN A 196 -14.48 2.89 -0.37
CA GLN A 196 -15.14 1.63 -0.04
C GLN A 196 -14.17 0.43 -0.17
N SER A 197 -13.42 0.35 -1.28
CA SER A 197 -12.43 -0.72 -1.47
C SER A 197 -11.33 -0.72 -0.40
N LEU A 198 -10.92 0.46 0.08
CA LEU A 198 -9.92 0.59 1.14
C LEU A 198 -10.51 0.31 2.53
N ALA A 199 -11.79 0.64 2.76
CA ALA A 199 -12.48 0.35 4.00
C ALA A 199 -12.57 -1.16 4.29
N GLU A 200 -12.63 -2.00 3.25
CA GLU A 200 -12.62 -3.46 3.38
C GLU A 200 -11.35 -3.95 4.09
N ASP A 201 -10.20 -3.33 3.85
CA ASP A 201 -8.94 -3.70 4.49
C ASP A 201 -8.89 -3.32 5.98
N LEU A 202 -9.66 -2.31 6.40
CA LEU A 202 -9.71 -1.83 7.78
C LEU A 202 -10.65 -2.64 8.68
N VAL A 203 -11.58 -3.43 8.10
CA VAL A 203 -12.53 -4.28 8.84
C VAL A 203 -12.10 -5.74 8.91
N THR A 204 -10.98 -6.07 8.26
CA THR A 204 -10.46 -7.45 8.15
C THR A 204 -9.55 -7.82 9.31
#